data_72b020d3fc944469abd8127a1436ffb6
#
_entry.id   72b020d3fc944469abd8127a1436ffb6
#
_cell.length_a   1.000
_cell.length_b   1.000
_cell.length_c   1.000
_cell.angle_alpha   90.00
_cell.angle_beta   90.00
_cell.angle_gamma   90.00
#
_symmetry.space_group_name_H-M   'P 1'
#
loop_
_entity.id
_entity.type
_entity.pdbx_description
1 polymer ?
#
loop_
_entity_poly.entity_id
_entity_poly.type
_entity_poly.pdbx_seq_one_letter_code
_entity_poly.pdbx_strand_id
1 'polypeptide(L)'
;NNTRRYTLSLHDALPISDEKFAEKAAGIMLWKNVEGKYFTPKEYAEKVKENQTDKNKTEVFLYVDDPVEKHTFLEAAKGKGYDVLVMDGQLDSHYINWYESKNKESRFVRVDSDVVDKLIQKEENVKMSLTEGQQEVLTPVFESQMPKDDKIHYNISFEAMSPDEAPVVITQNEFMRRMKEMAQTGGGGMSQFYGQMPDNFTIAVNANHPIVIDILADVEKSYGDKLKSITKKIDAAVAEEKRFDEVVKGKKEEELSSEEKSTREELSKKIVTLRDERNQRLREIGGENRLVKQIIDLALLTNGMLKGKNLTDFIQRSISLIGK
;
A
#
# COMPACT_ATOMS: atom_id res chain seq x y z
N ASN A 1 5.19 47.75 4.16
CA ASN A 1 5.13 46.42 3.62
C ASN A 1 4.53 45.48 4.66
N ASN A 2 3.19 45.46 4.70
CA ASN A 2 2.43 44.57 5.56
C ASN A 2 2.08 43.33 4.79
N THR A 3 2.94 42.33 4.82
CA THR A 3 2.55 40.96 4.41
C THR A 3 1.72 40.39 5.55
N ARG A 4 0.41 40.57 5.51
CA ARG A 4 -0.53 39.84 6.36
C ARG A 4 -0.38 38.35 5.99
N ARG A 5 0.29 37.59 6.85
CA ARG A 5 0.12 36.15 6.91
C ARG A 5 -1.33 35.91 7.32
N TYR A 6 -2.16 35.50 6.38
CA TYR A 6 -3.47 34.98 6.69
C TYR A 6 -3.25 33.62 7.34
N THR A 7 -3.23 33.56 8.66
CA THR A 7 -3.50 32.33 9.39
C THR A 7 -4.98 32.03 9.12
N LEU A 8 -5.24 31.08 8.22
CA LEU A 8 -6.57 30.51 8.02
C LEU A 8 -7.01 29.93 9.37
N SER A 9 -7.94 30.59 10.02
CA SER A 9 -8.65 30.04 11.18
C SER A 9 -9.63 28.99 10.69
N LEU A 10 -10.04 28.07 11.55
CA LEU A 10 -11.10 27.07 11.25
C LEU A 10 -12.41 27.73 10.73
N HIS A 11 -12.60 29.01 10.94
CA HIS A 11 -13.70 29.81 10.39
C HIS A 11 -13.50 30.17 8.91
N ASP A 12 -12.27 30.11 8.40
CA ASP A 12 -11.98 30.34 6.98
C ASP A 12 -12.22 29.08 6.14
N ALA A 13 -12.69 27.99 6.75
CA ALA A 13 -13.20 26.78 6.10
C ALA A 13 -14.65 26.95 5.54
N LEU A 14 -15.15 28.18 5.45
CA LEU A 14 -16.44 28.52 4.89
C LEU A 14 -16.74 27.88 3.50
N PRO A 15 -15.76 27.72 2.58
CA PRO A 15 -16.01 27.04 1.33
C PRO A 15 -16.43 25.56 1.50
N ILE A 16 -16.04 24.92 2.61
CA ILE A 16 -16.35 23.51 2.88
C ILE A 16 -17.64 23.39 3.70
N SER A 17 -17.97 24.42 4.52
CA SER A 17 -19.14 24.45 5.38
C SER A 17 -20.36 25.13 4.74
N ASP A 18 -20.16 26.05 3.80
CA ASP A 18 -21.20 26.74 3.05
C ASP A 18 -21.31 26.15 1.62
N GLU A 19 -22.28 25.28 1.42
CA GLU A 19 -22.52 24.59 0.15
C GLU A 19 -22.74 25.56 -1.02
N LYS A 20 -23.46 26.67 -0.81
CA LYS A 20 -23.70 27.65 -1.87
C LYS A 20 -22.43 28.42 -2.26
N PHE A 21 -21.59 28.70 -1.29
CA PHE A 21 -20.30 29.32 -1.56
C PHE A 21 -19.37 28.33 -2.29
N ALA A 22 -19.30 27.08 -1.84
CA ALA A 22 -18.52 26.03 -2.47
C ALA A 22 -18.89 25.81 -3.93
N GLU A 23 -20.18 25.74 -4.25
CA GLU A 23 -20.68 25.61 -5.62
C GLU A 23 -20.28 26.79 -6.53
N LYS A 24 -20.35 28.03 -6.02
CA LYS A 24 -19.91 29.20 -6.76
C LYS A 24 -18.39 29.26 -6.94
N ALA A 25 -17.64 28.91 -5.89
CA ALA A 25 -16.18 28.88 -5.91
C ALA A 25 -15.63 27.80 -6.84
N ALA A 26 -16.28 26.63 -6.94
CA ALA A 26 -15.84 25.53 -7.79
C ALA A 26 -15.67 25.91 -9.27
N GLY A 27 -16.49 26.85 -9.76
CA GLY A 27 -16.39 27.31 -11.15
C GLY A 27 -15.20 28.24 -11.45
N ILE A 28 -14.58 28.82 -10.42
CA ILE A 28 -13.46 29.77 -10.53
C ILE A 28 -12.19 29.30 -9.83
N MET A 29 -12.24 28.16 -9.15
CA MET A 29 -11.06 27.54 -8.54
C MET A 29 -10.05 27.15 -9.60
N LEU A 30 -8.78 27.31 -9.26
CA LEU A 30 -7.66 26.91 -10.11
C LEU A 30 -6.88 25.79 -9.44
N TRP A 31 -6.71 24.72 -10.14
CA TRP A 31 -5.82 23.62 -9.78
C TRP A 31 -4.44 23.83 -10.40
N LYS A 32 -3.41 23.67 -9.62
CA LYS A 32 -2.02 23.78 -10.07
C LYS A 32 -1.44 22.38 -10.27
N ASN A 33 -0.85 22.12 -11.44
CA ASN A 33 -0.12 20.88 -11.64
C ASN A 33 1.38 21.02 -11.27
N VAL A 34 2.10 19.90 -11.27
CA VAL A 34 3.53 19.84 -10.93
C VAL A 34 4.44 20.60 -11.91
N GLU A 35 3.93 20.95 -13.12
CA GLU A 35 4.63 21.82 -14.05
C GLU A 35 4.42 23.31 -13.77
N GLY A 36 3.63 23.64 -12.75
CA GLY A 36 3.30 25.02 -12.36
C GLY A 36 2.21 25.66 -13.21
N LYS A 37 1.50 24.91 -14.03
CA LYS A 37 0.38 25.40 -14.84
C LYS A 37 -0.91 25.35 -14.04
N TYR A 38 -1.81 26.29 -14.31
CA TYR A 38 -3.09 26.43 -13.64
C TYR A 38 -4.24 26.11 -14.59
N PHE A 39 -5.23 25.39 -14.08
CA PHE A 39 -6.40 24.93 -14.82
C PHE A 39 -7.65 25.09 -13.96
N THR A 40 -8.77 25.41 -14.58
CA THR A 40 -10.07 25.16 -13.94
C THR A 40 -10.30 23.64 -13.84
N PRO A 41 -11.13 23.15 -12.90
CA PRO A 41 -11.46 21.74 -12.80
C PRO A 41 -11.90 21.11 -14.12
N LYS A 42 -12.69 21.83 -14.90
CA LYS A 42 -13.17 21.37 -16.21
C LYS A 42 -12.05 21.24 -17.25
N GLU A 43 -11.18 22.25 -17.34
CA GLU A 43 -10.04 22.20 -18.27
C GLU A 43 -9.07 21.07 -17.90
N TYR A 44 -8.86 20.83 -16.61
CA TYR A 44 -8.01 19.75 -16.16
C TYR A 44 -8.63 18.38 -16.45
N ALA A 45 -9.91 18.19 -16.19
CA ALA A 45 -10.62 16.97 -16.53
C ALA A 45 -10.50 16.63 -18.02
N GLU A 46 -10.76 17.60 -18.89
CA GLU A 46 -10.61 17.44 -20.34
C GLU A 46 -9.18 17.09 -20.75
N LYS A 47 -8.17 17.70 -20.11
CA LYS A 47 -6.75 17.46 -20.38
C LYS A 47 -6.33 16.02 -20.07
N VAL A 48 -6.78 15.47 -18.95
CA VAL A 48 -6.31 14.16 -18.47
C VAL A 48 -7.20 13.00 -18.89
N LYS A 49 -8.39 13.27 -19.44
CA LYS A 49 -9.44 12.31 -19.73
C LYS A 49 -8.96 11.08 -20.50
N GLU A 50 -8.14 11.27 -21.53
CA GLU A 50 -7.68 10.17 -22.39
C GLU A 50 -6.77 9.20 -21.64
N ASN A 51 -5.85 9.74 -20.81
CA ASN A 51 -4.86 8.95 -20.13
C ASN A 51 -5.23 8.53 -18.69
N GLN A 52 -6.12 9.28 -18.05
CA GLN A 52 -6.45 9.11 -16.64
C GLN A 52 -7.93 8.77 -16.41
N THR A 53 -8.52 8.03 -17.33
CA THR A 53 -9.82 7.38 -17.13
C THR A 53 -9.61 5.89 -16.88
N ASP A 54 -10.20 5.36 -15.79
CA ASP A 54 -10.09 3.96 -15.42
C ASP A 54 -11.05 3.07 -16.24
N LYS A 55 -10.92 1.75 -16.07
CA LYS A 55 -11.80 0.75 -16.73
C LYS A 55 -13.29 0.91 -16.44
N ASN A 56 -13.63 1.59 -15.33
CA ASN A 56 -15.01 1.86 -14.92
C ASN A 56 -15.50 3.22 -15.45
N LYS A 57 -14.72 3.89 -16.31
CA LYS A 57 -14.96 5.24 -16.84
C LYS A 57 -14.92 6.35 -15.80
N THR A 58 -14.25 6.12 -14.67
CA THR A 58 -14.00 7.14 -13.64
C THR A 58 -12.78 7.94 -14.03
N GLU A 59 -12.87 9.26 -14.02
CA GLU A 59 -11.75 10.18 -14.20
C GLU A 59 -10.90 10.19 -12.94
N VAL A 60 -9.60 9.92 -13.07
CA VAL A 60 -8.69 9.83 -11.93
C VAL A 60 -7.74 11.02 -11.95
N PHE A 61 -7.91 11.91 -10.97
CA PHE A 61 -7.02 13.05 -10.78
C PHE A 61 -5.89 12.66 -9.82
N LEU A 62 -4.71 12.42 -10.39
CA LEU A 62 -3.53 12.15 -9.59
C LEU A 62 -3.05 13.44 -8.92
N TYR A 63 -2.59 13.33 -7.67
CA TYR A 63 -2.04 14.46 -6.94
C TYR A 63 -0.87 14.09 -6.05
N VAL A 64 -0.12 15.10 -5.66
CA VAL A 64 0.99 15.01 -4.71
C VAL A 64 0.89 16.15 -3.71
N ASP A 65 1.16 15.87 -2.44
CA ASP A 65 1.22 16.85 -1.34
C ASP A 65 2.62 17.50 -1.25
N ASP A 66 3.68 16.73 -1.43
CA ASP A 66 5.05 17.21 -1.50
C ASP A 66 5.79 16.61 -2.70
N PRO A 67 5.98 17.40 -3.78
CA PRO A 67 6.67 16.93 -4.99
C PRO A 67 8.14 16.54 -4.76
N VAL A 68 8.79 17.05 -3.71
CA VAL A 68 10.19 16.76 -3.41
C VAL A 68 10.29 15.43 -2.64
N GLU A 69 9.50 15.27 -1.58
CA GLU A 69 9.48 14.03 -0.82
C GLU A 69 8.96 12.84 -1.66
N LYS A 70 7.97 13.09 -2.52
CA LYS A 70 7.34 12.05 -3.36
C LYS A 70 7.91 11.97 -4.78
N HIS A 71 9.11 12.48 -4.99
CA HIS A 71 9.73 12.60 -6.32
C HIS A 71 9.73 11.27 -7.09
N THR A 72 10.06 10.15 -6.44
CA THR A 72 10.11 8.82 -7.08
C THR A 72 8.74 8.39 -7.63
N PHE A 73 7.68 8.59 -6.86
CA PHE A 73 6.31 8.28 -7.30
C PHE A 73 5.84 9.23 -8.41
N LEU A 74 6.22 10.50 -8.29
CA LEU A 74 5.91 11.51 -9.29
C LEU A 74 6.55 11.17 -10.65
N GLU A 75 7.83 10.79 -10.66
CA GLU A 75 8.53 10.40 -11.89
C GLU A 75 7.96 9.10 -12.49
N ALA A 76 7.57 8.13 -11.66
CA ALA A 76 6.88 6.94 -12.12
C ALA A 76 5.53 7.27 -12.80
N ALA A 77 4.73 8.17 -12.21
CA ALA A 77 3.48 8.64 -12.80
C ALA A 77 3.70 9.40 -14.13
N LYS A 78 4.70 10.29 -14.18
CA LYS A 78 5.07 10.99 -15.41
C LYS A 78 5.56 10.03 -16.49
N GLY A 79 6.31 9.00 -16.12
CA GLY A 79 6.78 7.96 -17.04
C GLY A 79 5.65 7.21 -17.74
N LYS A 80 4.48 7.11 -17.11
CA LYS A 80 3.23 6.59 -17.70
C LYS A 80 2.43 7.65 -18.48
N GLY A 81 2.94 8.88 -18.60
CA GLY A 81 2.28 10.00 -19.29
C GLY A 81 1.13 10.62 -18.49
N TYR A 82 1.11 10.41 -17.17
CA TYR A 82 0.10 10.99 -16.29
C TYR A 82 0.46 12.43 -15.88
N ASP A 83 -0.56 13.29 -15.80
CA ASP A 83 -0.45 14.62 -15.20
C ASP A 83 -0.80 14.54 -13.72
N VAL A 84 -0.11 15.34 -12.90
CA VAL A 84 -0.26 15.29 -11.44
C VAL A 84 -0.50 16.69 -10.90
N LEU A 85 -1.51 16.85 -10.05
CA LEU A 85 -1.84 18.08 -9.33
C LEU A 85 -0.95 18.23 -8.08
N VAL A 86 -0.75 19.46 -7.66
CA VAL A 86 -0.17 19.80 -6.35
C VAL A 86 -1.30 20.14 -5.40
N MET A 87 -1.43 19.36 -4.33
CA MET A 87 -2.42 19.51 -3.27
C MET A 87 -1.66 19.52 -1.94
N ASP A 88 -1.07 20.67 -1.59
CA ASP A 88 -0.20 20.89 -0.43
C ASP A 88 -0.87 21.70 0.69
N GLY A 89 -2.17 21.97 0.54
CA GLY A 89 -2.97 22.72 1.50
C GLY A 89 -3.55 21.86 2.61
N GLN A 90 -3.63 22.38 3.82
CA GLN A 90 -4.20 21.68 4.99
C GLN A 90 -5.68 21.28 4.81
N LEU A 91 -6.40 21.95 3.94
CA LEU A 91 -7.83 21.70 3.67
C LEU A 91 -8.07 20.86 2.41
N ASP A 92 -7.02 20.47 1.70
CA ASP A 92 -7.18 19.77 0.42
C ASP A 92 -7.90 18.41 0.57
N SER A 93 -7.65 17.66 1.65
CA SER A 93 -8.39 16.42 1.92
C SER A 93 -9.89 16.65 2.12
N HIS A 94 -10.29 17.76 2.73
CA HIS A 94 -11.70 18.15 2.86
C HIS A 94 -12.29 18.57 1.49
N TYR A 95 -11.53 19.35 0.74
CA TYR A 95 -11.94 19.78 -0.60
C TYR A 95 -12.10 18.58 -1.54
N ILE A 96 -11.15 17.65 -1.56
CA ILE A 96 -11.20 16.43 -2.36
C ILE A 96 -12.47 15.63 -2.04
N ASN A 97 -12.77 15.40 -0.76
CA ASN A 97 -13.98 14.67 -0.37
C ASN A 97 -15.28 15.40 -0.78
N TRP A 98 -15.29 16.72 -0.63
CA TRP A 98 -16.42 17.52 -1.11
C TRP A 98 -16.58 17.40 -2.63
N TYR A 99 -15.51 17.55 -3.40
CA TYR A 99 -15.53 17.46 -4.87
C TYR A 99 -16.02 16.08 -5.34
N GLU A 100 -15.45 14.99 -4.79
CA GLU A 100 -15.86 13.61 -5.11
C GLU A 100 -17.32 13.33 -4.72
N SER A 101 -17.83 13.98 -3.66
CA SER A 101 -19.23 13.86 -3.27
C SER A 101 -20.20 14.42 -4.31
N LYS A 102 -19.80 15.48 -5.03
CA LYS A 102 -20.58 16.15 -6.08
C LYS A 102 -20.33 15.55 -7.46
N ASN A 103 -19.15 15.02 -7.73
CA ASN A 103 -18.70 14.50 -9.03
C ASN A 103 -18.38 12.99 -8.91
N LYS A 104 -19.43 12.15 -8.92
CA LYS A 104 -19.33 10.71 -8.69
C LYS A 104 -18.52 9.94 -9.75
N GLU A 105 -18.32 10.55 -10.92
CA GLU A 105 -17.52 9.98 -12.02
C GLU A 105 -16.04 10.38 -11.94
N SER A 106 -15.64 11.09 -10.87
CA SER A 106 -14.27 11.55 -10.67
C SER A 106 -13.76 11.13 -9.29
N ARG A 107 -12.47 10.82 -9.19
CA ARG A 107 -11.79 10.56 -7.92
C ARG A 107 -10.39 11.13 -7.91
N PHE A 108 -9.90 11.50 -6.74
CA PHE A 108 -8.51 11.89 -6.52
C PHE A 108 -7.73 10.71 -5.94
N VAL A 109 -6.50 10.55 -6.42
CA VAL A 109 -5.60 9.50 -5.96
C VAL A 109 -4.21 10.09 -5.78
N ARG A 110 -3.64 9.99 -4.57
CA ARG A 110 -2.26 10.45 -4.34
C ARG A 110 -1.28 9.48 -4.97
N VAL A 111 -0.21 9.99 -5.56
CA VAL A 111 0.75 9.19 -6.35
C VAL A 111 1.42 8.05 -5.57
N ASP A 112 1.47 8.13 -4.24
CA ASP A 112 2.03 7.09 -3.37
C ASP A 112 0.97 6.20 -2.69
N SER A 113 -0.29 6.29 -3.13
CA SER A 113 -1.38 5.48 -2.55
C SER A 113 -1.37 4.02 -3.01
N ASP A 114 -0.77 3.74 -4.15
CA ASP A 114 -0.58 2.40 -4.71
C ASP A 114 0.61 2.39 -5.68
N VAL A 115 0.99 1.22 -6.20
CA VAL A 115 1.94 1.12 -7.30
C VAL A 115 1.39 1.81 -8.54
N VAL A 116 2.28 2.38 -9.37
CA VAL A 116 1.89 3.25 -10.48
C VAL A 116 0.88 2.61 -11.43
N ASP A 117 1.01 1.31 -11.70
CA ASP A 117 0.11 0.56 -12.58
C ASP A 117 -1.31 0.40 -12.02
N LYS A 118 -1.49 0.56 -10.72
CA LYS A 118 -2.79 0.47 -10.04
C LYS A 118 -3.43 1.81 -9.71
N LEU A 119 -2.69 2.93 -9.82
CA LEU A 119 -3.24 4.27 -9.58
C LEU A 119 -4.44 4.55 -10.50
N ILE A 120 -4.30 4.13 -11.77
CA ILE A 120 -5.38 4.18 -12.76
C ILE A 120 -5.59 2.76 -13.28
N GLN A 121 -6.66 2.12 -12.83
CA GLN A 121 -6.98 0.73 -13.19
C GLN A 121 -7.36 0.61 -14.66
N LYS A 122 -6.40 0.30 -15.52
CA LYS A 122 -6.60 -0.05 -16.94
C LYS A 122 -6.72 -1.58 -17.08
N GLU A 123 -7.15 -2.04 -18.26
CA GLU A 123 -7.31 -3.50 -18.53
C GLU A 123 -5.97 -4.24 -18.76
N GLU A 124 -4.84 -3.60 -18.54
CA GLU A 124 -3.52 -4.20 -18.73
C GLU A 124 -3.22 -5.20 -17.61
N ASN A 125 -3.13 -6.47 -17.97
CA ASN A 125 -2.73 -7.55 -17.05
C ASN A 125 -1.26 -7.89 -17.26
N VAL A 126 -0.37 -7.32 -16.47
CA VAL A 126 1.00 -7.81 -16.36
C VAL A 126 0.95 -9.17 -15.66
N LYS A 127 1.56 -10.20 -16.30
CA LYS A 127 1.57 -11.53 -15.72
C LYS A 127 2.53 -11.58 -14.53
N MET A 128 2.05 -12.11 -13.42
CA MET A 128 2.86 -12.34 -12.23
C MET A 128 3.78 -13.55 -12.41
N SER A 129 5.07 -13.41 -12.11
CA SER A 129 6.06 -14.50 -12.22
C SER A 129 6.02 -15.44 -11.02
N LEU A 130 5.54 -15.00 -9.86
CA LEU A 130 5.44 -15.81 -8.65
C LEU A 130 4.07 -16.48 -8.53
N THR A 131 4.08 -17.77 -8.21
CA THR A 131 2.86 -18.50 -7.82
C THR A 131 2.40 -18.10 -6.41
N GLU A 132 1.14 -18.35 -6.07
CA GLU A 132 0.60 -18.09 -4.73
C GLU A 132 1.42 -18.79 -3.63
N GLY A 133 1.83 -20.05 -3.85
CA GLY A 133 2.67 -20.77 -2.90
C GLY A 133 4.06 -20.13 -2.70
N GLN A 134 4.66 -19.55 -3.75
CA GLN A 134 5.92 -18.82 -3.65
C GLN A 134 5.76 -17.50 -2.92
N GLN A 135 4.63 -16.80 -3.12
CA GLN A 135 4.28 -15.61 -2.36
C GLN A 135 4.10 -15.91 -0.87
N GLU A 136 3.42 -17.01 -0.52
CA GLU A 136 3.30 -17.46 0.87
C GLU A 136 4.64 -17.78 1.52
N VAL A 137 5.61 -18.29 0.77
CA VAL A 137 6.97 -18.56 1.24
C VAL A 137 7.73 -17.25 1.47
N LEU A 138 7.61 -16.28 0.57
CA LEU A 138 8.34 -15.02 0.66
C LEU A 138 7.76 -14.06 1.68
N THR A 139 6.46 -14.09 1.96
CA THR A 139 5.80 -13.18 2.92
C THR A 139 6.54 -13.11 4.26
N PRO A 140 6.77 -14.21 5.01
CA PRO A 140 7.49 -14.15 6.28
C PRO A 140 8.97 -13.76 6.13
N VAL A 141 9.56 -13.99 4.97
CA VAL A 141 10.94 -13.57 4.67
C VAL A 141 11.03 -12.05 4.63
N PHE A 142 10.11 -11.38 3.93
CA PHE A 142 10.04 -9.92 3.88
C PHE A 142 9.59 -9.32 5.22
N GLU A 143 8.58 -9.90 5.89
CA GLU A 143 8.12 -9.48 7.21
C GLU A 143 9.25 -9.42 8.24
N SER A 144 10.23 -10.34 8.16
CA SER A 144 11.33 -10.45 9.12
C SER A 144 12.21 -9.19 9.17
N GLN A 145 12.22 -8.38 8.12
CA GLN A 145 13.05 -7.18 7.99
C GLN A 145 12.28 -5.88 8.24
N MET A 146 10.97 -5.97 8.51
CA MET A 146 10.18 -4.79 8.83
C MET A 146 10.57 -4.18 10.18
N PRO A 147 10.63 -2.84 10.26
CA PRO A 147 10.78 -2.16 11.54
C PRO A 147 9.64 -2.55 12.50
N LYS A 148 9.98 -2.77 13.77
CA LYS A 148 8.97 -2.97 14.81
C LYS A 148 8.58 -1.61 15.37
N ASP A 149 7.36 -1.18 15.10
CA ASP A 149 6.77 0.04 15.62
C ASP A 149 5.29 -0.21 15.93
N ASP A 150 4.87 0.02 17.17
CA ASP A 150 3.48 -0.20 17.59
C ASP A 150 2.49 0.79 16.92
N LYS A 151 3.00 1.85 16.31
CA LYS A 151 2.22 2.87 15.62
C LYS A 151 2.12 2.63 14.12
N ILE A 152 2.81 1.63 13.59
CA ILE A 152 2.86 1.35 12.15
C ILE A 152 2.62 -0.13 11.90
N HIS A 153 1.65 -0.43 11.04
CA HIS A 153 1.42 -1.77 10.52
C HIS A 153 1.88 -1.87 9.07
N TYR A 154 2.65 -2.90 8.78
CA TYR A 154 3.12 -3.22 7.44
C TYR A 154 2.42 -4.47 6.92
N ASN A 155 1.80 -4.36 5.74
CA ASN A 155 1.24 -5.50 5.02
C ASN A 155 2.12 -5.81 3.81
N ILE A 156 2.52 -7.05 3.63
CA ILE A 156 3.25 -7.48 2.43
C ILE A 156 2.23 -7.82 1.34
N SER A 157 2.41 -7.26 0.16
CA SER A 157 1.65 -7.59 -1.06
C SER A 157 2.62 -7.87 -2.20
N PHE A 158 2.32 -8.85 -3.02
CA PHE A 158 3.10 -9.14 -4.24
C PHE A 158 2.36 -8.57 -5.44
N GLU A 159 3.06 -7.77 -6.24
CA GLU A 159 2.49 -7.05 -7.36
C GLU A 159 3.20 -7.42 -8.66
N ALA A 160 2.41 -7.58 -9.73
CA ALA A 160 2.93 -7.79 -11.06
C ALA A 160 3.31 -6.44 -11.68
N MET A 161 4.53 -5.99 -11.42
CA MET A 161 5.09 -4.74 -11.95
C MET A 161 6.09 -5.05 -13.07
N SER A 162 6.56 -4.01 -13.79
CA SER A 162 7.65 -4.18 -14.74
C SER A 162 8.93 -4.67 -14.03
N PRO A 163 9.71 -5.59 -14.64
CA PRO A 163 10.99 -6.03 -14.08
C PRO A 163 12.02 -4.91 -13.84
N ASP A 164 11.88 -3.79 -14.57
CA ASP A 164 12.76 -2.63 -14.47
C ASP A 164 12.33 -1.62 -13.39
N GLU A 165 11.14 -1.80 -12.82
CA GLU A 165 10.67 -0.99 -11.70
C GLU A 165 11.31 -1.43 -10.38
N ALA A 166 11.15 -0.63 -9.32
CA ALA A 166 11.73 -0.93 -8.02
C ALA A 166 11.31 -2.33 -7.49
N PRO A 167 12.24 -3.08 -6.84
CA PRO A 167 11.93 -4.40 -6.27
C PRO A 167 10.92 -4.34 -5.13
N VAL A 168 10.85 -3.20 -4.44
CA VAL A 168 9.91 -2.96 -3.34
C VAL A 168 9.48 -1.49 -3.38
N VAL A 169 8.18 -1.26 -3.27
CA VAL A 169 7.55 0.06 -3.15
C VAL A 169 6.72 0.08 -1.87
N ILE A 170 6.77 1.16 -1.10
CA ILE A 170 5.94 1.35 0.09
C ILE A 170 4.82 2.30 -0.28
N THR A 171 3.58 1.85 -0.12
CA THR A 171 2.39 2.64 -0.42
C THR A 171 1.49 2.81 0.81
N GLN A 172 0.65 3.85 0.80
CA GLN A 172 -0.27 4.13 1.90
C GLN A 172 -1.70 4.28 1.40
N ASN A 173 -2.61 3.47 1.92
CA ASN A 173 -4.00 3.49 1.52
C ASN A 173 -4.62 4.90 1.59
N GLU A 174 -5.15 5.36 0.46
CA GLU A 174 -5.70 6.71 0.27
C GLU A 174 -6.81 7.05 1.26
N PHE A 175 -7.77 6.14 1.43
CA PHE A 175 -8.93 6.37 2.30
C PHE A 175 -8.51 6.54 3.77
N MET A 176 -7.69 5.62 4.29
CA MET A 176 -7.25 5.65 5.69
C MET A 176 -6.41 6.89 5.98
N ARG A 177 -5.52 7.26 5.05
CA ARG A 177 -4.71 8.45 5.16
C ARG A 177 -5.56 9.72 5.22
N ARG A 178 -6.50 9.90 4.27
CA ARG A 178 -7.39 11.06 4.25
C ARG A 178 -8.27 11.14 5.50
N MET A 179 -8.80 10.02 5.98
CA MET A 179 -9.57 10.00 7.23
C MET A 179 -8.73 10.47 8.41
N LYS A 180 -7.47 10.09 8.47
CA LYS A 180 -6.54 10.51 9.52
C LYS A 180 -6.19 12.00 9.44
N GLU A 181 -5.91 12.53 8.25
CA GLU A 181 -5.66 13.95 8.01
C GLU A 181 -6.87 14.83 8.38
N MET A 182 -8.06 14.42 7.95
CA MET A 182 -9.30 15.10 8.32
C MET A 182 -9.56 15.05 9.82
N ALA A 183 -9.20 13.96 10.49
CA ALA A 183 -9.31 13.84 11.94
C ALA A 183 -8.39 14.82 12.68
N GLN A 184 -7.24 15.18 12.11
CA GLN A 184 -6.30 16.16 12.70
C GLN A 184 -6.78 17.60 12.55
N THR A 185 -7.54 17.91 11.50
CA THR A 185 -8.04 19.26 11.21
C THR A 185 -9.48 19.49 11.70
N GLY A 186 -10.26 18.43 11.94
CA GLY A 186 -11.65 18.49 12.37
C GLY A 186 -11.83 18.15 13.85
N GLY A 187 -12.39 19.08 14.64
CA GLY A 187 -12.69 18.88 16.06
C GLY A 187 -13.99 18.10 16.30
N GLY A 188 -14.02 16.78 16.14
CA GLY A 188 -15.19 15.94 16.39
C GLY A 188 -14.83 14.55 16.95
N GLY A 189 -15.81 13.78 17.43
CA GLY A 189 -15.60 12.44 18.01
C GLY A 189 -14.90 11.43 17.09
N MET A 190 -14.99 11.60 15.75
CA MET A 190 -14.27 10.83 14.75
C MET A 190 -12.77 11.11 14.77
N SER A 191 -12.35 12.32 15.13
CA SER A 191 -10.96 12.75 15.26
C SER A 191 -10.21 11.91 16.30
N GLN A 192 -10.85 11.60 17.43
CA GLN A 192 -10.23 10.81 18.49
C GLN A 192 -10.08 9.32 18.09
N PHE A 193 -10.97 8.80 17.28
CA PHE A 193 -10.91 7.42 16.79
C PHE A 193 -9.82 7.24 15.72
N TYR A 194 -9.88 7.98 14.63
CA TYR A 194 -8.91 7.84 13.52
C TYR A 194 -7.52 8.38 13.87
N GLY A 195 -7.42 9.42 14.69
CA GLY A 195 -6.14 10.02 15.09
C GLY A 195 -5.26 9.10 15.95
N GLN A 196 -5.84 8.08 16.62
CA GLN A 196 -5.12 7.10 17.43
C GLN A 196 -4.82 5.79 16.68
N MET A 197 -5.40 5.58 15.49
CA MET A 197 -5.14 4.37 14.72
C MET A 197 -3.69 4.32 14.23
N PRO A 198 -3.06 3.13 14.24
CA PRO A 198 -1.75 2.96 13.60
C PRO A 198 -1.78 3.36 12.13
N ASP A 199 -0.66 3.82 11.62
CA ASP A 199 -0.49 3.99 10.18
C ASP A 199 -0.38 2.61 9.52
N ASN A 200 -1.09 2.43 8.41
CA ASN A 200 -1.04 1.19 7.64
C ASN A 200 -0.32 1.46 6.32
N PHE A 201 0.79 0.76 6.13
CA PHE A 201 1.54 0.78 4.89
C PHE A 201 1.50 -0.59 4.22
N THR A 202 1.46 -0.58 2.89
CA THR A 202 1.62 -1.77 2.08
C THR A 202 3.03 -1.80 1.51
N ILE A 203 3.72 -2.90 1.75
CA ILE A 203 5.02 -3.20 1.15
C ILE A 203 4.72 -3.98 -0.13
N ALA A 204 4.63 -3.28 -1.24
CA ALA A 204 4.40 -3.85 -2.55
C ALA A 204 5.72 -4.42 -3.09
N VAL A 205 5.84 -5.74 -3.08
CA VAL A 205 7.00 -6.48 -3.60
C VAL A 205 6.77 -6.78 -5.08
N ASN A 206 7.68 -6.34 -5.94
CA ASN A 206 7.62 -6.59 -7.37
C ASN A 206 7.91 -8.07 -7.67
N ALA A 207 6.87 -8.85 -7.93
CA ALA A 207 6.97 -10.29 -8.19
C ALA A 207 7.76 -10.64 -9.46
N ASN A 208 8.01 -9.67 -10.34
CA ASN A 208 8.71 -9.87 -11.61
C ASN A 208 10.17 -9.37 -11.56
N HIS A 209 10.57 -8.72 -10.46
CA HIS A 209 11.91 -8.16 -10.35
C HIS A 209 12.97 -9.26 -10.15
N PRO A 210 14.10 -9.25 -10.89
CA PRO A 210 15.13 -10.29 -10.81
C PRO A 210 15.65 -10.54 -9.39
N ILE A 211 15.88 -9.49 -8.60
CA ILE A 211 16.32 -9.62 -7.20
C ILE A 211 15.32 -10.40 -6.33
N VAL A 212 14.01 -10.25 -6.57
CA VAL A 212 12.98 -10.99 -5.81
C VAL A 212 13.00 -12.47 -6.19
N ILE A 213 13.23 -12.78 -7.47
CA ILE A 213 13.40 -14.15 -7.95
C ILE A 213 14.68 -14.78 -7.37
N ASP A 214 15.79 -14.03 -7.29
CA ASP A 214 17.04 -14.48 -6.68
C ASP A 214 16.84 -14.75 -5.17
N ILE A 215 16.11 -13.90 -4.45
CA ILE A 215 15.76 -14.14 -3.04
C ILE A 215 14.98 -15.45 -2.88
N LEU A 216 14.01 -15.72 -3.75
CA LEU A 216 13.27 -16.99 -3.73
C LEU A 216 14.20 -18.18 -3.94
N ALA A 217 15.09 -18.11 -4.93
CA ALA A 217 16.06 -19.17 -5.21
C ALA A 217 17.00 -19.42 -4.02
N ASP A 218 17.45 -18.38 -3.32
CA ASP A 218 18.26 -18.48 -2.11
C ASP A 218 17.50 -19.15 -0.96
N VAL A 219 16.23 -18.82 -0.76
CA VAL A 219 15.37 -19.44 0.24
C VAL A 219 15.16 -20.93 -0.08
N GLU A 220 14.86 -21.25 -1.34
CA GLU A 220 14.69 -22.63 -1.79
C GLU A 220 15.99 -23.46 -1.63
N LYS A 221 17.15 -22.87 -1.88
CA LYS A 221 18.45 -23.50 -1.68
C LYS A 221 18.76 -23.74 -0.20
N SER A 222 18.43 -22.79 0.65
CA SER A 222 18.75 -22.83 2.08
C SER A 222 17.82 -23.73 2.89
N TYR A 223 16.57 -23.87 2.47
CA TYR A 223 15.52 -24.57 3.23
C TYR A 223 14.73 -25.61 2.40
N GLY A 224 15.09 -25.80 1.11
CA GLY A 224 14.27 -26.48 0.11
C GLY A 224 13.68 -27.83 0.52
N ASP A 225 14.47 -28.77 1.04
CA ASP A 225 13.96 -30.11 1.40
C ASP A 225 13.06 -30.07 2.64
N LYS A 226 13.38 -29.26 3.64
CA LYS A 226 12.55 -29.06 4.84
C LYS A 226 11.27 -28.32 4.47
N LEU A 227 11.38 -27.29 3.61
CA LEU A 227 10.24 -26.54 3.11
C LEU A 227 9.27 -27.44 2.36
N LYS A 228 9.77 -28.27 1.44
CA LYS A 228 8.95 -29.27 0.72
C LYS A 228 8.27 -30.24 1.68
N SER A 229 8.97 -30.70 2.72
CA SER A 229 8.41 -31.62 3.70
C SER A 229 7.29 -31.00 4.52
N ILE A 230 7.49 -29.78 5.05
CA ILE A 230 6.45 -29.09 5.83
C ILE A 230 5.27 -28.63 4.98
N THR A 231 5.51 -28.18 3.74
CA THR A 231 4.45 -27.83 2.79
C THR A 231 3.57 -29.05 2.48
N LYS A 232 4.16 -30.23 2.22
CA LYS A 232 3.39 -31.45 2.04
C LYS A 232 2.52 -31.81 3.25
N LYS A 233 3.01 -31.56 4.48
CA LYS A 233 2.21 -31.79 5.71
C LYS A 233 1.06 -30.79 5.80
N ILE A 234 1.29 -29.53 5.44
CA ILE A 234 0.23 -28.49 5.39
C ILE A 234 -0.81 -28.86 4.36
N ASP A 235 -0.40 -29.22 3.13
CA ASP A 235 -1.31 -29.59 2.04
C ASP A 235 -2.15 -30.83 2.40
N ALA A 236 -1.55 -31.81 3.05
CA ALA A 236 -2.25 -32.98 3.54
C ALA A 236 -3.30 -32.62 4.61
N ALA A 237 -2.94 -31.76 5.57
CA ALA A 237 -3.86 -31.30 6.62
C ALA A 237 -5.01 -30.45 6.05
N VAL A 238 -4.72 -29.56 5.09
CA VAL A 238 -5.74 -28.76 4.39
C VAL A 238 -6.68 -29.65 3.56
N ALA A 239 -6.14 -30.68 2.89
CA ALA A 239 -6.95 -31.63 2.16
C ALA A 239 -7.85 -32.46 3.09
N GLU A 240 -7.38 -32.81 4.29
CA GLU A 240 -8.16 -33.49 5.33
C GLU A 240 -9.27 -32.58 5.85
N GLU A 241 -8.99 -31.32 6.14
CA GLU A 241 -10.00 -30.31 6.57
C GLU A 241 -11.08 -30.12 5.49
N LYS A 242 -10.70 -29.97 4.21
CA LYS A 242 -11.66 -29.86 3.11
C LYS A 242 -12.56 -31.08 2.96
N ARG A 243 -12.02 -32.27 3.12
CA ARG A 243 -12.83 -33.53 3.08
C ARG A 243 -13.82 -33.56 4.24
N PHE A 244 -13.37 -33.14 5.42
CA PHE A 244 -14.24 -33.04 6.59
C PHE A 244 -15.36 -32.02 6.37
N ASP A 245 -15.04 -30.83 5.85
CA ASP A 245 -16.02 -29.79 5.53
C ASP A 245 -17.03 -30.23 4.47
N GLU A 246 -16.63 -31.07 3.50
CA GLU A 246 -17.57 -31.69 2.55
C GLU A 246 -18.53 -32.67 3.21
N VAL A 247 -18.08 -33.43 4.21
CA VAL A 247 -18.93 -34.38 4.98
C VAL A 247 -19.97 -33.66 5.82
N VAL A 248 -19.60 -32.53 6.40
CA VAL A 248 -20.51 -31.72 7.25
C VAL A 248 -21.24 -30.63 6.46
N LYS A 249 -21.08 -30.59 5.14
CA LYS A 249 -21.69 -29.60 4.25
C LYS A 249 -23.21 -29.62 4.37
N GLY A 250 -23.78 -28.47 4.72
CA GLY A 250 -25.22 -28.27 4.89
C GLY A 250 -25.69 -28.32 6.34
N LYS A 251 -24.85 -28.73 7.28
CA LYS A 251 -25.12 -28.57 8.72
C LYS A 251 -24.75 -27.15 9.18
N LYS A 252 -25.60 -26.52 9.98
CA LYS A 252 -25.24 -25.28 10.69
C LYS A 252 -24.29 -25.63 11.84
N GLU A 253 -23.49 -24.66 12.28
CA GLU A 253 -22.52 -24.86 13.37
C GLU A 253 -23.17 -25.39 14.68
N GLU A 254 -24.43 -25.04 14.91
CA GLU A 254 -25.24 -25.51 16.04
C GLU A 254 -25.69 -26.99 15.88
N GLU A 255 -25.71 -27.50 14.64
CA GLU A 255 -26.15 -28.86 14.29
C GLU A 255 -24.98 -29.86 14.25
N LEU A 256 -23.76 -29.39 14.41
CA LEU A 256 -22.55 -30.22 14.49
C LEU A 256 -22.50 -30.92 15.85
N SER A 257 -22.20 -32.22 15.83
CA SER A 257 -21.97 -33.00 17.06
C SER A 257 -20.70 -32.47 17.79
N SER A 258 -20.56 -32.80 19.06
CA SER A 258 -19.37 -32.44 19.84
C SER A 258 -18.10 -33.04 19.24
N GLU A 259 -18.15 -34.23 18.65
CA GLU A 259 -17.05 -34.89 18.00
C GLU A 259 -16.68 -34.18 16.69
N GLU A 260 -17.67 -33.76 15.89
CA GLU A 260 -17.45 -33.02 14.65
C GLU A 260 -16.80 -31.64 14.92
N LYS A 261 -17.23 -30.94 15.96
CA LYS A 261 -16.61 -29.67 16.41
C LYS A 261 -15.17 -29.87 16.84
N SER A 262 -14.89 -30.90 17.66
CA SER A 262 -13.54 -31.22 18.12
C SER A 262 -12.62 -31.57 16.96
N THR A 263 -13.09 -32.40 16.02
CA THR A 263 -12.30 -32.77 14.82
C THR A 263 -11.95 -31.53 13.97
N ARG A 264 -12.92 -30.66 13.75
CA ARG A 264 -12.71 -29.41 12.99
C ARG A 264 -11.68 -28.50 13.66
N GLU A 265 -11.81 -28.33 14.97
CA GLU A 265 -10.88 -27.52 15.76
C GLU A 265 -9.46 -28.12 15.76
N GLU A 266 -9.33 -29.44 15.89
CA GLU A 266 -8.04 -30.15 15.84
C GLU A 266 -7.34 -30.00 14.48
N LEU A 267 -8.10 -30.15 13.38
CA LEU A 267 -7.57 -29.98 12.01
C LEU A 267 -7.12 -28.54 11.78
N SER A 268 -7.93 -27.56 12.13
CA SER A 268 -7.60 -26.12 12.01
C SER A 268 -6.36 -25.78 12.84
N LYS A 269 -6.31 -26.26 14.10
CA LYS A 269 -5.15 -26.04 14.99
C LYS A 269 -3.87 -26.67 14.44
N LYS A 270 -3.98 -27.88 13.89
CA LYS A 270 -2.84 -28.58 13.24
C LYS A 270 -2.30 -27.78 12.05
N ILE A 271 -3.19 -27.23 11.20
CA ILE A 271 -2.80 -26.38 10.06
C ILE A 271 -2.10 -25.11 10.53
N VAL A 272 -2.68 -24.41 11.49
CA VAL A 272 -2.09 -23.19 12.08
C VAL A 272 -0.69 -23.49 12.64
N THR A 273 -0.55 -24.53 13.44
CA THR A 273 0.75 -24.90 14.04
C THR A 273 1.81 -25.21 12.99
N LEU A 274 1.46 -25.95 11.93
CA LEU A 274 2.39 -26.26 10.84
C LEU A 274 2.78 -25.00 10.03
N ARG A 275 1.83 -24.10 9.80
CA ARG A 275 2.10 -22.80 9.15
C ARG A 275 3.00 -21.92 9.99
N ASP A 276 2.76 -21.86 11.30
CA ASP A 276 3.59 -21.08 12.23
C ASP A 276 5.03 -21.60 12.30
N GLU A 277 5.22 -22.94 12.36
CA GLU A 277 6.54 -23.57 12.30
C GLU A 277 7.28 -23.21 11.00
N ARG A 278 6.60 -23.30 9.85
CA ARG A 278 7.14 -22.90 8.55
C ARG A 278 7.53 -21.41 8.55
N ASN A 279 6.61 -20.57 8.95
CA ASN A 279 6.77 -19.12 8.89
C ASN A 279 7.84 -18.62 9.85
N GLN A 280 7.96 -19.22 11.03
CA GLN A 280 9.03 -18.90 11.97
C GLN A 280 10.42 -19.19 11.34
N ARG A 281 10.57 -20.35 10.70
CA ARG A 281 11.83 -20.70 10.04
C ARG A 281 12.14 -19.78 8.85
N LEU A 282 11.13 -19.42 8.08
CA LEU A 282 11.28 -18.47 6.96
C LEU A 282 11.67 -17.07 7.45
N ARG A 283 11.13 -16.61 8.60
CA ARG A 283 11.56 -15.34 9.23
C ARG A 283 13.02 -15.38 9.68
N GLU A 284 13.50 -16.50 10.22
CA GLU A 284 14.93 -16.65 10.58
C GLU A 284 15.82 -16.51 9.34
N ILE A 285 15.49 -17.19 8.24
CA ILE A 285 16.22 -17.12 6.97
C ILE A 285 16.17 -15.69 6.41
N GLY A 286 15.00 -15.06 6.41
CA GLY A 286 14.82 -13.68 5.96
C GLY A 286 15.60 -12.69 6.81
N GLY A 287 15.68 -12.90 8.12
CA GLY A 287 16.45 -12.08 9.06
C GLY A 287 17.96 -12.06 8.77
N GLU A 288 18.48 -13.14 8.22
CA GLU A 288 19.88 -13.26 7.81
C GLU A 288 20.14 -12.84 6.35
N ASN A 289 19.08 -12.67 5.54
CA ASN A 289 19.21 -12.37 4.11
C ASN A 289 19.55 -10.88 3.89
N ARG A 290 20.77 -10.65 3.40
CA ARG A 290 21.29 -9.30 3.16
C ARG A 290 20.59 -8.57 2.02
N LEU A 291 20.12 -9.29 0.99
CA LEU A 291 19.40 -8.68 -0.14
C LEU A 291 18.04 -8.16 0.30
N VAL A 292 17.28 -8.98 1.05
CA VAL A 292 15.98 -8.56 1.62
C VAL A 292 16.17 -7.31 2.46
N LYS A 293 17.15 -7.32 3.38
CA LYS A 293 17.46 -6.16 4.22
C LYS A 293 17.78 -4.92 3.40
N GLN A 294 18.57 -5.07 2.35
CA GLN A 294 19.00 -3.94 1.53
C GLN A 294 17.84 -3.30 0.74
N ILE A 295 16.99 -4.11 0.10
CA ILE A 295 15.87 -3.60 -0.70
C ILE A 295 14.75 -3.01 0.18
N ILE A 296 14.52 -3.58 1.37
CA ILE A 296 13.58 -3.01 2.34
C ILE A 296 14.08 -1.67 2.87
N ASP A 297 15.37 -1.60 3.29
CA ASP A 297 15.93 -0.34 3.77
C ASP A 297 15.96 0.74 2.68
N LEU A 298 16.17 0.36 1.41
CA LEU A 298 16.07 1.28 0.27
C LEU A 298 14.65 1.82 0.11
N ALA A 299 13.64 0.95 0.18
CA ALA A 299 12.25 1.36 0.11
C ALA A 299 11.83 2.25 1.30
N LEU A 300 12.32 1.96 2.51
CA LEU A 300 12.10 2.82 3.68
C LEU A 300 12.81 4.18 3.53
N LEU A 301 14.00 4.20 2.93
CA LEU A 301 14.75 5.44 2.69
C LEU A 301 14.01 6.37 1.72
N THR A 302 13.53 5.83 0.61
CA THR A 302 12.78 6.61 -0.42
C THR A 302 11.46 7.18 0.11
N ASN A 303 10.94 6.63 1.19
CA ASN A 303 9.73 7.11 1.87
C ASN A 303 10.05 7.97 3.13
N GLY A 304 11.32 8.34 3.36
CA GLY A 304 11.73 9.12 4.54
C GLY A 304 11.54 8.39 5.88
N MET A 305 11.32 7.06 5.83
CA MET A 305 11.05 6.22 7.01
C MET A 305 12.30 5.60 7.62
N LEU A 306 13.43 5.57 6.89
CA LEU A 306 14.69 5.05 7.38
C LEU A 306 15.45 6.14 8.14
N LYS A 307 15.56 6.00 9.47
CA LYS A 307 16.13 7.03 10.35
C LYS A 307 17.08 6.43 11.40
N GLY A 308 17.87 7.31 12.02
CA GLY A 308 18.72 6.97 13.16
C GLY A 308 19.73 5.86 12.86
N LYS A 309 19.83 4.90 13.76
CA LYS A 309 20.78 3.77 13.63
C LYS A 309 20.59 2.95 12.35
N ASN A 310 19.34 2.69 11.97
CA ASN A 310 19.02 1.91 10.75
C ASN A 310 19.55 2.60 9.48
N LEU A 311 19.48 3.92 9.40
CA LEU A 311 20.07 4.69 8.31
C LEU A 311 21.60 4.58 8.30
N THR A 312 22.24 4.68 9.47
CA THR A 312 23.70 4.53 9.59
C THR A 312 24.14 3.13 9.15
N ASP A 313 23.47 2.09 9.62
CA ASP A 313 23.76 0.71 9.27
C ASP A 313 23.54 0.46 7.77
N PHE A 314 22.50 1.04 7.17
CA PHE A 314 22.26 0.99 5.72
C PHE A 314 23.41 1.62 4.93
N ILE A 315 23.85 2.82 5.32
CA ILE A 315 24.97 3.52 4.65
C ILE A 315 26.24 2.68 4.72
N GLN A 316 26.58 2.12 5.89
CA GLN A 316 27.77 1.27 6.05
C GLN A 316 27.72 0.02 5.17
N ARG A 317 26.56 -0.66 5.10
CA ARG A 317 26.37 -1.80 4.20
C ARG A 317 26.53 -1.39 2.73
N SER A 318 25.92 -0.28 2.33
CA SER A 318 26.00 0.23 0.95
C SER A 318 27.45 0.54 0.54
N ILE A 319 28.21 1.19 1.42
CA ILE A 319 29.65 1.44 1.18
C ILE A 319 30.41 0.13 1.03
N SER A 320 30.13 -0.88 1.86
CA SER A 320 30.80 -2.19 1.77
C SER A 320 30.50 -2.96 0.48
N LEU A 321 29.41 -2.65 -0.21
CA LEU A 321 29.06 -3.23 -1.51
C LEU A 321 29.79 -2.55 -2.67
N ILE A 322 30.10 -1.25 -2.54
CA ILE A 322 30.81 -0.47 -3.58
C ILE A 322 32.31 -0.76 -3.56
N GLY A 323 32.87 -1.12 -2.40
CA GLY A 323 34.29 -1.39 -2.20
C GLY A 323 34.75 -2.80 -2.57
N LYS A 324 33.89 -3.61 -3.19
CA LYS A 324 34.20 -4.92 -3.77
C LYS A 324 34.17 -4.88 -5.29
#